data_1b44c563582bc96cebf6dd87c147d92a
#
_entry.id   1b44c563582bc96cebf6dd87c147d92a
#
_cell.length_a   1.000
_cell.length_b   1.000
_cell.length_c   1.000
_cell.angle_alpha   90.00
_cell.angle_beta   90.00
_cell.angle_gamma   90.00
#
_symmetry.space_group_name_H-M   'P 1'
#
loop_
_entity.id
_entity.type
_entity.pdbx_description
1 polymer ?
#
loop_
_entity_poly.entity_id
_entity_poly.type
_entity_poly.pdbx_seq_one_letter_code
_entity_poly.pdbx_strand_id
1 'polypeptide(L)'
;MSGFRAHNTNVYPERPDRAYLGYLDAGMIILDISDMSRPRMVSRWDNSPPYRGFTHTVLPLFERKLFIVTDETITEDGSDLPKLMWVLDGRDERNPVPIATLPAPNADALNLSGRRVGAHNVHENTPGPYTWKSDQIILGTFFNAGLRAFDISNPYQPKEIGYFVPPASPFSPTGHSSINDVLVDERQVVYTVDRERGGLFILEMEF
;
A
#
# COMPACT_ATOMS: atom_id res chain seq x y z
N MET A 1 14.86 5.91 -10.06
CA MET A 1 14.73 4.73 -10.95
C MET A 1 13.32 4.77 -11.53
N SER A 2 13.21 4.93 -12.82
CA SER A 2 11.93 4.87 -13.55
C SER A 2 11.94 3.66 -14.47
N GLY A 3 10.79 3.19 -14.90
CA GLY A 3 10.67 2.17 -15.93
C GLY A 3 9.64 1.09 -15.66
N PHE A 4 9.43 0.29 -16.68
CA PHE A 4 8.48 -0.81 -16.68
C PHE A 4 9.10 -2.05 -16.03
N ARG A 5 8.89 -2.24 -14.72
CA ARG A 5 9.39 -3.38 -13.95
C ARG A 5 8.36 -3.80 -12.91
N ALA A 6 8.24 -5.12 -12.71
CA ALA A 6 7.50 -5.64 -11.57
C ALA A 6 8.24 -5.27 -10.28
N HIS A 7 7.51 -4.78 -9.31
CA HIS A 7 7.99 -4.52 -7.95
C HIS A 7 7.42 -5.58 -7.00
N ASN A 8 6.18 -5.44 -6.55
CA ASN A 8 5.52 -6.49 -5.79
C ASN A 8 4.67 -7.37 -6.71
N THR A 9 4.69 -8.67 -6.44
CA THR A 9 3.89 -9.67 -7.19
C THR A 9 3.25 -10.60 -6.18
N ASN A 10 1.93 -10.56 -6.10
CA ASN A 10 1.15 -11.33 -5.15
C ASN A 10 0.29 -12.37 -5.84
N VAL A 11 0.29 -13.59 -5.31
CA VAL A 11 -0.59 -14.71 -5.69
C VAL A 11 -1.29 -15.21 -4.45
N TYR A 12 -2.60 -15.39 -4.51
CA TYR A 12 -3.42 -15.78 -3.38
C TYR A 12 -4.11 -17.12 -3.61
N PRO A 13 -4.33 -17.93 -2.55
CA PRO A 13 -5.04 -19.22 -2.66
C PRO A 13 -6.47 -19.08 -3.20
N GLU A 14 -7.12 -17.94 -2.96
CA GLU A 14 -8.45 -17.62 -3.46
C GLU A 14 -8.50 -17.52 -4.99
N ARG A 15 -7.39 -17.12 -5.62
CA ARG A 15 -7.23 -16.99 -7.06
C ARG A 15 -5.82 -17.44 -7.50
N PRO A 16 -5.51 -18.76 -7.40
CA PRO A 16 -4.18 -19.28 -7.73
C PRO A 16 -3.86 -19.16 -9.23
N ASP A 17 -4.84 -18.86 -10.06
CA ASP A 17 -4.74 -18.60 -11.49
C ASP A 17 -4.41 -17.12 -11.81
N ARG A 18 -4.22 -16.27 -10.80
CA ARG A 18 -3.94 -14.83 -10.97
C ARG A 18 -2.70 -14.41 -10.22
N ALA A 19 -1.94 -13.49 -10.84
CA ALA A 19 -0.92 -12.70 -10.17
C ALA A 19 -1.29 -11.21 -10.26
N TYR A 20 -1.16 -10.53 -9.13
CA TYR A 20 -1.46 -9.10 -8.98
C TYR A 20 -0.14 -8.35 -8.77
N LEU A 21 0.18 -7.43 -9.69
CA LEU A 21 1.48 -6.79 -9.74
C LEU A 21 1.39 -5.29 -9.59
N GLY A 22 2.21 -4.74 -8.69
CA GLY A 22 2.67 -3.37 -8.79
C GLY A 22 3.80 -3.32 -9.82
N TYR A 23 3.58 -2.66 -10.96
CA TYR A 23 4.52 -2.68 -12.09
C TYR A 23 5.13 -1.30 -12.35
N LEU A 24 5.49 -0.63 -11.28
CA LEU A 24 6.08 0.72 -11.23
C LEU A 24 5.36 1.70 -12.18
N ASP A 25 6.06 2.20 -13.20
CA ASP A 25 5.52 3.20 -14.13
C ASP A 25 4.46 2.63 -15.12
N ALA A 26 4.21 1.33 -15.07
CA ALA A 26 3.11 0.72 -15.83
C ALA A 26 1.81 0.53 -15.02
N GLY A 27 1.82 0.91 -13.74
CA GLY A 27 0.64 0.82 -12.89
C GLY A 27 0.38 -0.58 -12.33
N MET A 28 -0.89 -0.90 -12.07
CA MET A 28 -1.33 -2.23 -11.68
C MET A 28 -1.46 -3.12 -12.90
N ILE A 29 -0.96 -4.35 -12.79
CA ILE A 29 -1.16 -5.40 -13.82
C ILE A 29 -1.76 -6.64 -13.16
N ILE A 30 -2.78 -7.22 -13.81
CA ILE A 30 -3.30 -8.54 -13.46
C ILE A 30 -2.87 -9.51 -14.56
N LEU A 31 -2.24 -10.61 -14.16
CA LEU A 31 -1.87 -11.70 -15.06
C LEU A 31 -2.74 -12.93 -14.82
N ASP A 32 -3.12 -13.61 -15.90
CA ASP A 32 -3.55 -14.99 -15.89
C ASP A 32 -2.30 -15.88 -15.90
N ILE A 33 -2.13 -16.64 -14.84
CA ILE A 33 -1.02 -17.57 -14.63
C ILE A 33 -1.48 -19.03 -14.56
N SER A 34 -2.68 -19.34 -15.07
CA SER A 34 -3.20 -20.70 -15.16
C SER A 34 -2.25 -21.63 -15.94
N ASP A 35 -1.53 -21.09 -16.92
CA ASP A 35 -0.37 -21.68 -17.55
C ASP A 35 0.88 -20.86 -17.19
N MET A 36 1.63 -21.29 -16.19
CA MET A 36 2.85 -20.61 -15.73
C MET A 36 3.94 -20.49 -16.80
N SER A 37 3.89 -21.31 -17.86
CA SER A 37 4.83 -21.23 -18.98
C SER A 37 4.45 -20.14 -19.98
N ARG A 38 3.22 -19.64 -19.91
CA ARG A 38 2.66 -18.64 -20.83
C ARG A 38 1.73 -17.65 -20.09
N PRO A 39 2.23 -16.85 -19.15
CA PRO A 39 1.42 -15.84 -18.48
C PRO A 39 0.81 -14.87 -19.50
N ARG A 40 -0.45 -14.46 -19.27
CA ARG A 40 -1.17 -13.54 -20.15
C ARG A 40 -1.69 -12.35 -19.35
N MET A 41 -1.56 -11.15 -19.89
CA MET A 41 -2.14 -9.97 -19.26
C MET A 41 -3.68 -10.03 -19.35
N VAL A 42 -4.34 -9.96 -18.20
CA VAL A 42 -5.80 -9.82 -18.08
C VAL A 42 -6.18 -8.36 -18.23
N SER A 43 -5.51 -7.49 -17.47
CA SER A 43 -5.75 -6.06 -17.50
C SER A 43 -4.54 -5.27 -17.00
N ARG A 44 -4.60 -3.97 -17.28
CA ARG A 44 -3.70 -2.96 -16.74
C ARG A 44 -4.52 -1.75 -16.33
N TRP A 45 -4.25 -1.21 -15.14
CA TRP A 45 -4.72 0.10 -14.73
C TRP A 45 -3.52 1.00 -14.44
N ASP A 46 -3.58 2.25 -14.89
CA ASP A 46 -2.48 3.19 -14.82
C ASP A 46 -3.03 4.58 -14.48
N ASN A 47 -2.34 5.29 -13.59
CA ASN A 47 -2.68 6.66 -13.19
C ASN A 47 -1.71 7.72 -13.74
N SER A 48 -0.72 7.32 -14.51
CA SER A 48 0.33 8.22 -15.03
C SER A 48 0.19 8.44 -16.55
N PRO A 49 0.01 9.67 -17.03
CA PRO A 49 -0.30 10.89 -16.28
C PRO A 49 -1.76 10.93 -15.80
N PRO A 50 -2.19 11.82 -14.90
CA PRO A 50 -1.46 13.01 -14.43
C PRO A 50 -0.60 12.78 -13.19
N TYR A 51 -0.74 11.63 -12.50
CA TYR A 51 0.07 11.29 -11.34
C TYR A 51 1.43 10.73 -11.77
N ARG A 52 2.36 10.65 -10.81
CA ARG A 52 3.74 10.24 -11.13
C ARG A 52 3.98 8.73 -11.09
N GLY A 53 2.91 7.92 -11.01
CA GLY A 53 3.02 6.46 -11.03
C GLY A 53 3.87 5.91 -9.87
N PHE A 54 4.71 4.94 -10.17
CA PHE A 54 5.50 4.13 -9.26
C PHE A 54 4.60 3.25 -8.39
N THR A 55 3.71 2.52 -9.08
CA THR A 55 2.79 1.58 -8.44
C THR A 55 3.57 0.43 -7.81
N HIS A 56 3.44 0.30 -6.48
CA HIS A 56 4.26 -0.57 -5.65
C HIS A 56 3.55 -1.89 -5.35
N THR A 57 2.36 -1.83 -4.75
CA THR A 57 1.64 -3.01 -4.24
C THR A 57 0.22 -3.01 -4.75
N VAL A 58 -0.30 -4.22 -5.02
CA VAL A 58 -1.71 -4.48 -5.33
C VAL A 58 -2.26 -5.49 -4.34
N LEU A 59 -3.21 -5.08 -3.51
CA LEU A 59 -3.92 -5.91 -2.56
C LEU A 59 -5.34 -6.18 -3.06
N PRO A 60 -5.67 -7.40 -3.52
CA PRO A 60 -7.05 -7.78 -3.83
C PRO A 60 -7.86 -8.03 -2.56
N LEU A 61 -9.07 -7.52 -2.52
CA LEU A 61 -10.09 -7.79 -1.50
C LEU A 61 -11.21 -8.61 -2.16
N PHE A 62 -11.02 -9.93 -2.21
CA PHE A 62 -11.78 -10.85 -3.07
C PHE A 62 -13.27 -10.82 -2.78
N GLU A 63 -13.69 -10.88 -1.50
CA GLU A 63 -15.11 -10.89 -1.11
C GLU A 63 -15.83 -9.62 -1.54
N ARG A 64 -15.13 -8.50 -1.54
CA ARG A 64 -15.67 -7.18 -1.89
C ARG A 64 -15.45 -6.81 -3.36
N LYS A 65 -14.65 -7.61 -4.08
CA LYS A 65 -14.25 -7.34 -5.46
C LYS A 65 -13.64 -5.95 -5.62
N LEU A 66 -12.73 -5.61 -4.70
CA LEU A 66 -11.97 -4.35 -4.71
C LEU A 66 -10.49 -4.63 -4.84
N PHE A 67 -9.73 -3.61 -5.24
CA PHE A 67 -8.28 -3.60 -5.11
C PHE A 67 -7.84 -2.36 -4.34
N ILE A 68 -6.86 -2.53 -3.45
CA ILE A 68 -6.08 -1.41 -2.91
C ILE A 68 -4.76 -1.39 -3.67
N VAL A 69 -4.46 -0.26 -4.28
CA VAL A 69 -3.24 -0.08 -5.09
C VAL A 69 -2.46 1.08 -4.53
N THR A 70 -1.17 0.87 -4.25
CA THR A 70 -0.33 1.90 -3.66
C THR A 70 0.69 2.43 -4.66
N ASP A 71 0.87 3.75 -4.67
CA ASP A 71 1.99 4.40 -5.35
C ASP A 71 3.06 4.76 -4.33
N GLU A 72 4.32 4.41 -4.59
CA GLU A 72 5.40 4.70 -3.67
C GLU A 72 5.99 6.09 -3.90
N THR A 73 6.18 6.86 -2.81
CA THR A 73 7.06 8.04 -2.81
C THR A 73 8.50 7.58 -2.83
N ILE A 74 9.27 7.97 -3.85
CA ILE A 74 10.66 7.56 -4.03
C ILE A 74 11.67 8.68 -3.76
N THR A 75 11.22 9.91 -3.60
CA THR A 75 12.07 11.07 -3.31
C THR A 75 12.01 11.46 -1.84
N GLU A 76 13.16 11.74 -1.25
CA GLU A 76 13.25 12.06 0.18
C GLU A 76 12.68 13.46 0.51
N ASP A 77 12.63 14.33 -0.47
CA ASP A 77 12.07 15.70 -0.37
C ASP A 77 10.58 15.80 -0.75
N GLY A 78 9.95 14.68 -1.09
CA GLY A 78 8.55 14.64 -1.50
C GLY A 78 8.27 15.34 -2.83
N SER A 79 9.27 15.58 -3.67
CA SER A 79 9.09 16.25 -4.97
C SER A 79 8.29 15.44 -5.99
N ASP A 80 8.03 14.16 -5.70
CA ASP A 80 7.22 13.25 -6.51
C ASP A 80 5.77 13.09 -6.03
N LEU A 81 5.35 13.84 -5.01
CA LEU A 81 3.97 13.84 -4.51
C LEU A 81 2.98 14.43 -5.55
N PRO A 82 1.68 14.10 -5.47
CA PRO A 82 1.09 13.15 -4.51
C PRO A 82 1.35 11.69 -4.90
N LYS A 83 1.52 10.84 -3.88
CA LYS A 83 1.58 9.39 -3.98
C LYS A 83 0.48 8.81 -3.11
N LEU A 84 -0.43 8.08 -3.72
CA LEU A 84 -1.73 7.77 -3.16
C LEU A 84 -1.90 6.25 -2.96
N MET A 85 -2.83 5.89 -2.09
CA MET A 85 -3.41 4.56 -2.04
C MET A 85 -4.80 4.63 -2.66
N TRP A 86 -5.00 3.89 -3.72
CA TRP A 86 -6.21 3.89 -4.54
C TRP A 86 -7.13 2.75 -4.13
N VAL A 87 -8.43 3.01 -4.17
CA VAL A 87 -9.47 1.99 -4.09
C VAL A 87 -10.07 1.81 -5.48
N LEU A 88 -9.93 0.62 -6.05
CA LEU A 88 -10.49 0.30 -7.36
C LEU A 88 -11.64 -0.71 -7.23
N ASP A 89 -12.69 -0.49 -8.01
CA ASP A 89 -13.73 -1.48 -8.26
C ASP A 89 -13.19 -2.55 -9.22
N GLY A 90 -13.12 -3.79 -8.76
CA GLY A 90 -12.61 -4.94 -9.49
C GLY A 90 -13.70 -5.95 -9.87
N ARG A 91 -14.98 -5.57 -9.89
CA ARG A 91 -16.09 -6.48 -10.29
C ARG A 91 -15.88 -7.05 -11.69
N ASP A 92 -15.23 -6.31 -12.58
CA ASP A 92 -14.66 -6.83 -13.81
C ASP A 92 -13.12 -6.67 -13.75
N GLU A 93 -12.41 -7.79 -13.55
CA GLU A 93 -10.93 -7.79 -13.51
C GLU A 93 -10.29 -7.28 -14.81
N ARG A 94 -11.02 -7.30 -15.92
CA ARG A 94 -10.52 -6.80 -17.22
C ARG A 94 -10.57 -5.28 -17.34
N ASN A 95 -11.32 -4.62 -16.46
CA ASN A 95 -11.49 -3.18 -16.45
C ASN A 95 -11.64 -2.63 -15.02
N PRO A 96 -10.58 -2.67 -14.17
CA PRO A 96 -10.62 -2.07 -12.84
C PRO A 96 -10.81 -0.55 -12.93
N VAL A 97 -11.71 0.00 -12.09
CA VAL A 97 -12.07 1.41 -12.13
C VAL A 97 -11.79 2.06 -10.77
N PRO A 98 -11.02 3.16 -10.71
CA PRO A 98 -10.80 3.86 -9.44
C PRO A 98 -12.11 4.50 -8.96
N ILE A 99 -12.43 4.30 -7.68
CA ILE A 99 -13.66 4.81 -7.04
C ILE A 99 -13.37 5.76 -5.88
N ALA A 100 -12.19 5.66 -5.26
CA ALA A 100 -11.75 6.55 -4.19
C ALA A 100 -10.21 6.47 -4.03
N THR A 101 -9.70 7.33 -3.15
CA THR A 101 -8.37 7.19 -2.55
C THR A 101 -8.49 7.13 -1.04
N LEU A 102 -7.57 6.44 -0.36
CA LEU A 102 -7.44 6.55 1.09
C LEU A 102 -6.95 7.97 1.43
N PRO A 103 -7.39 8.55 2.58
CA PRO A 103 -6.92 9.86 3.01
C PRO A 103 -5.40 9.93 3.06
N ALA A 104 -4.81 10.87 2.31
CA ALA A 104 -3.37 11.11 2.37
C ALA A 104 -3.02 11.92 3.64
N PRO A 105 -1.88 11.63 4.30
CA PRO A 105 -1.43 12.42 5.43
C PRO A 105 -1.22 13.89 5.06
N ASN A 106 -1.66 14.79 5.92
CA ASN A 106 -1.41 16.22 5.74
C ASN A 106 0.00 16.57 6.23
N ALA A 107 0.94 16.70 5.31
CA ALA A 107 2.34 16.98 5.61
C ALA A 107 2.53 18.29 6.39
N ASP A 108 1.77 19.34 6.08
CA ASP A 108 1.86 20.64 6.74
C ASP A 108 1.38 20.55 8.19
N ALA A 109 0.24 19.87 8.43
CA ALA A 109 -0.29 19.67 9.78
C ALA A 109 0.64 18.83 10.67
N LEU A 110 1.48 18.00 10.05
CA LEU A 110 2.47 17.15 10.75
C LEU A 110 3.86 17.83 10.85
N ASN A 111 4.04 19.05 10.32
CA ASN A 111 5.34 19.71 10.16
C ASN A 111 6.35 18.86 9.35
N LEU A 112 5.88 18.16 8.35
CA LEU A 112 6.64 17.28 7.48
C LEU A 112 6.72 17.77 6.02
N SER A 113 6.45 19.05 5.77
CA SER A 113 6.59 19.65 4.42
C SER A 113 8.00 19.45 3.88
N GLY A 114 8.12 19.04 2.61
CA GLY A 114 9.41 18.72 2.01
C GLY A 114 10.02 17.43 2.54
N ARG A 115 9.18 16.48 3.01
CA ARG A 115 9.60 15.16 3.49
C ARG A 115 8.91 14.05 2.69
N ARG A 116 9.41 12.83 2.85
CA ARG A 116 8.87 11.63 2.24
C ARG A 116 7.61 11.17 2.99
N VAL A 117 6.45 11.65 2.58
CA VAL A 117 5.16 11.43 3.27
C VAL A 117 4.09 10.76 2.39
N GLY A 118 4.42 10.33 1.19
CA GLY A 118 3.51 9.59 0.32
C GLY A 118 3.37 8.13 0.73
N ALA A 119 2.47 7.45 0.05
CA ALA A 119 2.18 6.03 0.29
C ALA A 119 3.38 5.12 0.01
N HIS A 120 3.34 3.90 0.57
CA HIS A 120 4.28 2.83 0.31
C HIS A 120 3.58 1.46 0.38
N ASN A 121 3.79 0.71 1.47
CA ASN A 121 3.24 -0.63 1.66
C ASN A 121 1.88 -0.63 2.35
N VAL A 122 1.17 -1.74 2.19
CA VAL A 122 -0.02 -2.10 2.98
C VAL A 122 0.19 -3.46 3.61
N HIS A 123 -0.56 -3.76 4.67
CA HIS A 123 -0.70 -5.11 5.15
C HIS A 123 -1.43 -5.96 4.09
N GLU A 124 -0.73 -6.95 3.50
CA GLU A 124 -1.13 -7.57 2.24
C GLU A 124 -2.09 -8.76 2.37
N ASN A 125 -2.68 -9.03 3.55
CA ASN A 125 -3.51 -10.22 3.78
C ASN A 125 -2.83 -11.52 3.34
N THR A 126 -1.53 -11.63 3.56
CA THR A 126 -0.70 -12.76 3.10
C THR A 126 -1.31 -14.10 3.49
N PRO A 127 -1.23 -15.12 2.63
CA PRO A 127 -1.75 -16.45 2.95
C PRO A 127 -1.02 -17.06 4.15
N GLY A 128 -1.77 -17.67 5.05
CA GLY A 128 -1.23 -18.38 6.20
C GLY A 128 -2.12 -18.29 7.43
N PRO A 129 -1.90 -19.17 8.41
CA PRO A 129 -2.71 -19.21 9.63
C PRO A 129 -2.36 -18.08 10.63
N TYR A 130 -1.21 -17.44 10.47
CA TYR A 130 -0.67 -16.48 11.43
C TYR A 130 -0.86 -15.02 11.02
N THR A 131 -1.56 -14.78 9.92
CA THR A 131 -1.81 -13.44 9.38
C THR A 131 -3.27 -13.06 9.57
N TRP A 132 -3.51 -11.92 10.21
CA TRP A 132 -4.83 -11.30 10.21
C TRP A 132 -5.25 -10.93 8.79
N LYS A 133 -6.52 -11.10 8.50
CA LYS A 133 -7.09 -10.73 7.20
C LYS A 133 -8.26 -9.78 7.40
N SER A 134 -8.25 -8.68 6.68
CA SER A 134 -9.34 -7.73 6.68
C SER A 134 -9.63 -7.23 5.27
N ASP A 135 -10.91 -7.07 4.98
CA ASP A 135 -11.43 -6.42 3.78
C ASP A 135 -12.09 -5.07 4.07
N GLN A 136 -12.08 -4.64 5.35
CA GLN A 136 -12.68 -3.39 5.81
C GLN A 136 -11.67 -2.43 6.43
N ILE A 137 -10.66 -2.96 7.11
CA ILE A 137 -9.59 -2.17 7.72
C ILE A 137 -8.31 -2.37 6.93
N ILE A 138 -7.76 -1.29 6.43
CA ILE A 138 -6.50 -1.28 5.69
C ILE A 138 -5.44 -0.57 6.52
N LEU A 139 -4.32 -1.24 6.75
CA LEU A 139 -3.12 -0.61 7.34
C LEU A 139 -2.13 -0.31 6.23
N GLY A 140 -1.64 0.92 6.20
CA GLY A 140 -0.68 1.37 5.19
C GLY A 140 0.40 2.26 5.75
N THR A 141 1.59 2.19 5.16
CA THR A 141 2.77 2.96 5.56
C THR A 141 2.99 4.16 4.68
N PHE A 142 3.46 5.26 5.27
CA PHE A 142 3.66 6.56 4.64
C PHE A 142 5.00 7.17 5.04
N PHE A 143 6.05 6.38 5.14
CA PHE A 143 7.40 6.78 5.50
C PHE A 143 7.45 7.72 6.72
N ASN A 144 7.80 9.02 6.53
CA ASN A 144 7.89 9.97 7.63
C ASN A 144 6.52 10.31 8.25
N ALA A 145 5.42 10.08 7.53
CA ALA A 145 4.08 10.23 8.09
C ALA A 145 3.58 8.97 8.82
N GLY A 146 4.40 7.92 8.93
CA GLY A 146 4.17 6.77 9.79
C GLY A 146 3.26 5.70 9.22
N LEU A 147 2.68 4.91 10.13
CA LEU A 147 1.64 3.91 9.86
C LEU A 147 0.26 4.56 10.00
N ARG A 148 -0.66 4.19 9.11
CA ARG A 148 -2.06 4.66 9.11
C ARG A 148 -3.01 3.49 9.02
N ALA A 149 -4.15 3.59 9.70
CA ALA A 149 -5.25 2.65 9.62
C ALA A 149 -6.48 3.35 9.01
N PHE A 150 -7.14 2.67 8.08
CA PHE A 150 -8.28 3.20 7.34
C PHE A 150 -9.46 2.25 7.40
N ASP A 151 -10.64 2.78 7.70
CA ASP A 151 -11.92 2.11 7.52
C ASP A 151 -12.41 2.36 6.08
N ILE A 152 -12.55 1.27 5.33
CA ILE A 152 -13.11 1.25 3.98
C ILE A 152 -14.45 0.51 3.91
N SER A 153 -15.18 0.38 5.03
CA SER A 153 -16.53 -0.22 5.04
C SER A 153 -17.43 0.42 3.99
N ASN A 154 -17.35 1.75 3.85
CA ASN A 154 -17.81 2.45 2.66
C ASN A 154 -16.63 2.74 1.72
N PRO A 155 -16.40 1.96 0.65
CA PRO A 155 -15.23 2.11 -0.20
C PRO A 155 -15.22 3.40 -1.03
N TYR A 156 -16.35 4.11 -1.12
CA TYR A 156 -16.46 5.42 -1.79
C TYR A 156 -16.09 6.59 -0.86
N GLN A 157 -15.98 6.34 0.44
CA GLN A 157 -15.67 7.34 1.46
C GLN A 157 -14.76 6.74 2.54
N PRO A 158 -13.54 6.32 2.19
CA PRO A 158 -12.56 5.83 3.15
C PRO A 158 -12.30 6.86 4.26
N LYS A 159 -12.06 6.36 5.48
CA LYS A 159 -11.76 7.22 6.64
C LYS A 159 -10.50 6.74 7.31
N GLU A 160 -9.60 7.67 7.67
CA GLU A 160 -8.53 7.37 8.62
C GLU A 160 -9.14 7.21 10.01
N ILE A 161 -8.82 6.10 10.68
CA ILE A 161 -9.33 5.74 12.01
C ILE A 161 -8.22 5.64 13.06
N GLY A 162 -6.96 5.67 12.65
CA GLY A 162 -5.84 5.64 13.57
C GLY A 162 -4.50 5.85 12.86
N TYR A 163 -3.49 6.20 13.63
CA TYR A 163 -2.15 6.35 13.11
C TYR A 163 -1.09 6.14 14.19
N PHE A 164 0.13 5.84 13.74
CA PHE A 164 1.31 5.77 14.57
C PHE A 164 2.50 6.42 13.87
N VAL A 165 3.03 7.49 14.47
CA VAL A 165 4.25 8.18 14.01
C VAL A 165 5.24 8.14 15.17
N PRO A 166 6.24 7.25 15.15
CA PRO A 166 7.22 7.18 16.24
C PRO A 166 8.13 8.40 16.23
N PRO A 167 8.70 8.75 17.40
CA PRO A 167 9.79 9.71 17.44
C PRO A 167 10.99 9.19 16.64
N ALA A 168 11.80 10.11 16.12
CA ALA A 168 13.03 9.73 15.45
C ALA A 168 13.95 8.96 16.39
N SER A 169 14.59 7.91 15.86
CA SER A 169 15.68 7.24 16.57
C SER A 169 16.82 8.25 16.85
N PRO A 170 17.48 8.20 18.00
CA PRO A 170 18.67 9.03 18.26
C PRO A 170 19.82 8.73 17.29
N PHE A 171 19.74 7.62 16.55
CA PHE A 171 20.70 7.22 15.53
C PHE A 171 20.20 7.50 14.10
N SER A 172 19.04 8.13 13.95
CA SER A 172 18.50 8.46 12.63
C SER A 172 19.42 9.45 11.91
N PRO A 173 19.86 9.15 10.70
CA PRO A 173 20.69 10.05 9.92
C PRO A 173 19.93 11.27 9.39
N THR A 174 18.60 11.20 9.35
CA THR A 174 17.73 12.26 8.82
C THR A 174 17.06 13.08 9.93
N GLY A 175 17.13 12.62 11.19
CA GLY A 175 16.41 13.22 12.31
C GLY A 175 14.90 12.97 12.30
N HIS A 176 14.43 12.03 11.48
CA HIS A 176 13.02 11.61 11.37
C HIS A 176 12.91 10.09 11.45
N SER A 177 11.73 9.59 11.81
CA SER A 177 11.35 8.21 11.58
C SER A 177 10.90 8.01 10.13
N SER A 178 10.98 6.78 9.63
CA SER A 178 10.54 6.43 8.27
C SER A 178 9.98 5.03 8.25
N ILE A 179 8.66 4.93 8.48
CA ILE A 179 7.97 3.64 8.57
C ILE A 179 7.85 3.02 7.18
N ASN A 180 8.43 1.82 7.05
CA ASN A 180 8.62 1.17 5.75
C ASN A 180 7.58 0.11 5.47
N ASP A 181 7.29 -0.77 6.41
CA ASP A 181 6.46 -1.95 6.18
C ASP A 181 5.56 -2.26 7.36
N VAL A 182 4.52 -3.08 7.14
CA VAL A 182 3.55 -3.48 8.16
C VAL A 182 3.09 -4.92 7.96
N LEU A 183 3.05 -5.66 9.07
CA LEU A 183 2.41 -6.97 9.18
C LEU A 183 1.44 -6.94 10.37
N VAL A 184 0.31 -7.61 10.24
CA VAL A 184 -0.62 -7.85 11.36
C VAL A 184 -0.79 -9.35 11.53
N ASP A 185 -0.57 -9.85 12.76
CA ASP A 185 -0.73 -11.27 13.05
C ASP A 185 -2.20 -11.62 13.38
N GLU A 186 -2.50 -12.92 13.53
CA GLU A 186 -3.85 -13.43 13.80
C GLU A 186 -4.45 -12.93 15.13
N ARG A 187 -3.60 -12.40 16.03
CA ARG A 187 -4.00 -11.79 17.30
C ARG A 187 -4.28 -10.30 17.17
N GLN A 188 -4.20 -9.76 15.95
CA GLN A 188 -4.32 -8.33 15.63
C GLN A 188 -3.18 -7.47 16.21
N VAL A 189 -2.04 -8.09 16.52
CA VAL A 189 -0.81 -7.37 16.87
C VAL A 189 -0.15 -6.86 15.59
N VAL A 190 0.17 -5.59 15.56
CA VAL A 190 0.78 -4.91 14.42
C VAL A 190 2.29 -4.85 14.60
N TYR A 191 3.01 -5.27 13.59
CA TYR A 191 4.46 -5.18 13.48
C TYR A 191 4.81 -4.20 12.38
N THR A 192 5.58 -3.17 12.71
CA THR A 192 6.03 -2.21 11.70
C THR A 192 7.49 -1.84 11.92
N VAL A 193 8.19 -1.52 10.82
CA VAL A 193 9.64 -1.29 10.85
C VAL A 193 9.99 0.11 10.38
N ASP A 194 10.95 0.71 11.09
CA ASP A 194 11.56 1.98 10.73
C ASP A 194 12.88 1.76 9.99
N ARG A 195 12.99 2.26 8.77
CA ARG A 195 14.22 2.18 7.95
C ARG A 195 15.32 3.16 8.41
N GLU A 196 15.01 4.12 9.28
CA GLU A 196 15.92 5.15 9.79
C GLU A 196 16.50 4.77 11.16
N ARG A 197 16.81 3.47 11.37
CA ARG A 197 17.43 2.91 12.57
C ARG A 197 16.55 2.98 13.85
N GLY A 198 15.23 3.11 13.68
CA GLY A 198 14.27 3.02 14.79
C GLY A 198 13.94 1.57 15.18
N GLY A 199 14.18 0.62 14.26
CA GLY A 199 13.98 -0.80 14.50
C GLY A 199 12.53 -1.26 14.27
N LEU A 200 12.10 -2.22 15.08
CA LEU A 200 10.77 -2.83 15.04
C LEU A 200 9.88 -2.23 16.13
N PHE A 201 8.68 -1.84 15.76
CA PHE A 201 7.61 -1.48 16.69
C PHE A 201 6.54 -2.56 16.70
N ILE A 202 6.02 -2.88 17.87
CA ILE A 202 4.95 -3.83 18.12
C ILE A 202 3.81 -3.03 18.76
N LEU A 203 2.64 -3.04 18.12
CA LEU A 203 1.52 -2.17 18.48
C LEU A 203 0.23 -2.99 18.63
N GLU A 204 -0.68 -2.52 19.45
CA GLU A 204 -2.06 -2.99 19.53
C GLU A 204 -2.98 -2.00 18.81
N MET A 205 -4.04 -2.52 18.18
CA MET A 205 -5.06 -1.70 17.53
C MET A 205 -6.17 -1.41 18.54
N GLU A 206 -6.46 -0.11 18.75
CA GLU A 206 -7.53 0.36 19.64
C GLU A 206 -8.50 1.24 18.82
N PHE A 207 -9.49 0.61 18.13
CA PHE A 207 -10.57 1.30 17.40
C PHE A 207 -11.84 0.47 17.23
#